data_3fa4872acc50c94e92e8e427824fbf1c
#
_entry.id   3fa4872acc50c94e92e8e427824fbf1c
#
_cell.length_a   1.000
_cell.length_b   1.000
_cell.length_c   1.000
_cell.angle_alpha   90.00
_cell.angle_beta   90.00
_cell.angle_gamma   90.00
#
_symmetry.space_group_name_H-M   'P 1'
#
loop_
_entity.id
_entity.type
_entity.pdbx_description
1 polymer ?
#
loop_
_entity_poly.entity_id
_entity_poly.type
_entity_poly.pdbx_seq_one_letter_code
_entity_poly.pdbx_strand_id
1 'polypeptide(L)'
;LNDWLTKKMFPFEREMNGEDCYYGALLGAMELAAGGCVSISDMYFNIMDVARALDEAGMKANICHGLSSSDPGQRPESLKGWKDTLALLEQSKTGDGRIKVDVGLHAEYTSTEPLVRAAAGLARDHGLALHTHISETRKEHEECRQRHGGLTPVRYFKACGVFENPV
;
A
#
# COMPACT_ATOMS: atom_id res chain seq x y z
N LEU A 1 -16.15 -8.74 6.52
CA LEU A 1 -15.22 -7.83 5.89
C LEU A 1 -15.49 -7.71 4.38
N ASN A 2 -15.43 -8.80 3.60
CA ASN A 2 -15.56 -8.76 2.13
C ASN A 2 -16.80 -7.98 1.63
N ASP A 3 -17.98 -8.25 2.19
CA ASP A 3 -19.23 -7.55 1.81
C ASP A 3 -19.18 -6.05 2.13
N TRP A 4 -18.56 -5.69 3.23
CA TRP A 4 -18.37 -4.28 3.61
C TRP A 4 -17.42 -3.58 2.65
N LEU A 5 -16.28 -4.18 2.35
CA LEU A 5 -15.33 -3.65 1.36
C LEU A 5 -16.00 -3.46 0.00
N THR A 6 -16.62 -4.51 -0.55
CA THR A 6 -17.14 -4.48 -1.92
C THR A 6 -18.39 -3.62 -2.10
N LYS A 7 -19.27 -3.57 -1.07
CA LYS A 7 -20.56 -2.86 -1.15
C LYS A 7 -20.53 -1.44 -0.60
N LYS A 8 -19.53 -1.09 0.22
CA LYS A 8 -19.44 0.22 0.89
C LYS A 8 -18.13 0.93 0.62
N MET A 9 -16.99 0.30 0.97
CA MET A 9 -15.70 1.01 0.91
C MET A 9 -15.24 1.24 -0.52
N PHE A 10 -15.13 0.23 -1.37
CA PHE A 10 -14.65 0.41 -2.74
C PHE A 10 -15.51 1.35 -3.59
N PRO A 11 -16.86 1.37 -3.48
CA PRO A 11 -17.66 2.40 -4.12
C PRO A 11 -17.37 3.81 -3.59
N PHE A 12 -17.20 3.97 -2.29
CA PHE A 12 -16.87 5.24 -1.67
C PHE A 12 -15.48 5.74 -2.09
N GLU A 13 -14.48 4.88 -2.02
CA GLU A 13 -13.09 5.19 -2.37
C GLU A 13 -12.91 5.61 -3.84
N ARG A 14 -13.79 5.13 -4.74
CA ARG A 14 -13.76 5.54 -6.15
C ARG A 14 -14.15 6.99 -6.38
N GLU A 15 -14.93 7.57 -5.49
CA GLU A 15 -15.36 8.97 -5.55
C GLU A 15 -14.38 9.92 -4.82
N MET A 16 -13.47 9.36 -4.00
CA MET A 16 -12.51 10.15 -3.24
C MET A 16 -11.42 10.74 -4.15
N ASN A 17 -11.03 11.95 -3.83
CA ASN A 17 -9.93 12.67 -4.46
C ASN A 17 -8.78 12.93 -3.47
N GLY A 18 -7.71 13.61 -3.92
CA GLY A 18 -6.55 13.92 -3.08
C GLY A 18 -6.88 14.83 -1.90
N GLU A 19 -7.82 15.77 -2.07
CA GLU A 19 -8.23 16.70 -1.00
C GLU A 19 -8.97 15.95 0.12
N ASP A 20 -9.85 15.00 -0.23
CA ASP A 20 -10.50 14.12 0.75
C ASP A 20 -9.49 13.32 1.56
N CYS A 21 -8.48 12.76 0.89
CA CYS A 21 -7.40 12.01 1.54
C CYS A 21 -6.55 12.91 2.44
N TYR A 22 -6.26 14.16 2.00
CA TYR A 22 -5.53 15.13 2.80
C TYR A 22 -6.25 15.46 4.11
N TYR A 23 -7.52 15.87 4.04
CA TYR A 23 -8.26 16.23 5.27
C TYR A 23 -8.54 15.03 6.15
N GLY A 24 -8.80 13.84 5.56
CA GLY A 24 -8.95 12.61 6.32
C GLY A 24 -7.68 12.22 7.07
N ALA A 25 -6.52 12.30 6.42
CA ALA A 25 -5.22 12.02 7.03
C ALA A 25 -4.88 13.06 8.11
N LEU A 26 -5.18 14.35 7.89
CA LEU A 26 -4.95 15.40 8.87
C LEU A 26 -5.80 15.20 10.13
N LEU A 27 -7.09 14.88 9.98
CA LEU A 27 -7.97 14.55 11.10
C LEU A 27 -7.47 13.32 11.85
N GLY A 28 -7.13 12.24 11.13
CA GLY A 28 -6.59 11.02 11.74
C GLY A 28 -5.28 11.28 12.49
N ALA A 29 -4.38 12.10 11.94
CA ALA A 29 -3.14 12.49 12.62
C ALA A 29 -3.41 13.24 13.94
N MET A 30 -4.39 14.14 13.95
CA MET A 30 -4.79 14.86 15.17
C MET A 30 -5.33 13.92 16.25
N GLU A 31 -6.20 12.98 15.88
CA GLU A 31 -6.75 11.98 16.80
C GLU A 31 -5.66 11.06 17.35
N LEU A 32 -4.76 10.58 16.49
CA LEU A 32 -3.63 9.74 16.86
C LEU A 32 -2.67 10.47 17.81
N ALA A 33 -2.35 11.72 17.52
CA ALA A 33 -1.49 12.56 18.39
C ALA A 33 -2.16 12.81 19.76
N ALA A 34 -3.45 13.07 19.79
CA ALA A 34 -4.20 13.22 21.04
C ALA A 34 -4.21 11.91 21.87
N GLY A 35 -4.16 10.75 21.19
CA GLY A 35 -4.00 9.43 21.81
C GLY A 35 -2.57 9.07 22.21
N GLY A 36 -1.57 9.95 21.95
CA GLY A 36 -0.16 9.72 22.27
C GLY A 36 0.60 8.91 21.20
N CYS A 37 0.01 8.71 20.02
CA CYS A 37 0.68 8.07 18.89
C CYS A 37 1.61 9.08 18.20
N VAL A 38 2.89 8.72 18.03
CA VAL A 38 3.91 9.62 17.46
C VAL A 38 4.44 9.15 16.12
N SER A 39 4.05 7.96 15.69
CA SER A 39 4.47 7.37 14.41
C SER A 39 3.39 6.42 13.89
N ILE A 40 3.18 6.44 12.59
CA ILE A 40 2.18 5.59 11.93
C ILE A 40 2.80 4.84 10.75
N SER A 41 2.19 3.72 10.40
CA SER A 41 2.41 3.03 9.13
C SER A 41 1.10 3.07 8.35
N ASP A 42 1.11 3.63 7.15
CA ASP A 42 -0.08 3.89 6.38
C ASP A 42 0.02 3.33 4.96
N MET A 43 -1.02 2.62 4.56
CA MET A 43 -1.20 2.15 3.18
C MET A 43 -2.53 2.66 2.67
N TYR A 44 -2.50 3.60 1.74
CA TYR A 44 -3.73 4.13 1.16
C TYR A 44 -3.53 4.62 -0.28
N PHE A 45 -4.50 5.41 -0.79
CA PHE A 45 -4.45 6.06 -2.09
C PHE A 45 -4.00 7.51 -1.96
N ASN A 46 -3.72 8.19 -3.08
CA ASN A 46 -3.33 9.61 -3.11
C ASN A 46 -2.25 9.96 -2.09
N ILE A 47 -1.22 9.11 -2.02
CA ILE A 47 -0.16 9.18 -0.99
C ILE A 47 0.60 10.50 -0.95
N MET A 48 0.61 11.26 -2.05
CA MET A 48 1.22 12.61 -2.07
C MET A 48 0.46 13.58 -1.16
N ASP A 49 -0.88 13.51 -1.17
CA ASP A 49 -1.73 14.35 -0.33
C ASP A 49 -1.71 13.88 1.13
N VAL A 50 -1.71 12.57 1.35
CA VAL A 50 -1.53 11.96 2.68
C VAL A 50 -0.19 12.37 3.29
N ALA A 51 0.91 12.25 2.53
CA ALA A 51 2.24 12.63 2.98
C ALA A 51 2.31 14.11 3.38
N ARG A 52 1.71 14.99 2.57
CA ARG A 52 1.61 16.43 2.87
C ARG A 52 0.88 16.68 4.18
N ALA A 53 -0.28 16.04 4.40
CA ALA A 53 -1.05 16.20 5.63
C ALA A 53 -0.26 15.74 6.88
N LEU A 54 0.41 14.59 6.78
CA LEU A 54 1.18 14.03 7.90
C LEU A 54 2.45 14.85 8.20
N ASP A 55 3.09 15.39 7.17
CA ASP A 55 4.23 16.30 7.31
C ASP A 55 3.82 17.61 7.99
N GLU A 56 2.73 18.23 7.55
CA GLU A 56 2.15 19.45 8.15
C GLU A 56 1.70 19.22 9.60
N ALA A 57 1.15 18.02 9.90
CA ALA A 57 0.80 17.62 11.27
C ALA A 57 2.03 17.34 12.18
N GLY A 58 3.24 17.29 11.62
CA GLY A 58 4.45 16.95 12.36
C GLY A 58 4.56 15.46 12.74
N MET A 59 3.76 14.59 12.13
CA MET A 59 3.70 13.17 12.44
C MET A 59 4.87 12.42 11.76
N LYS A 60 5.44 11.44 12.45
CA LYS A 60 6.30 10.45 11.78
C LYS A 60 5.44 9.43 11.07
N ALA A 61 5.78 9.14 9.83
CA ALA A 61 5.01 8.17 9.05
C ALA A 61 5.90 7.32 8.14
N ASN A 62 5.50 6.06 7.97
CA ASN A 62 5.94 5.20 6.89
C ASN A 62 4.76 5.01 5.95
N ILE A 63 4.86 5.50 4.73
CA ILE A 63 3.74 5.63 3.80
C ILE A 63 3.97 4.76 2.58
N CYS A 64 2.93 4.07 2.12
CA CYS A 64 2.97 3.37 0.85
C CYS A 64 1.63 3.45 0.11
N HIS A 65 1.67 3.41 -1.22
CA HIS A 65 0.47 3.27 -2.03
C HIS A 65 0.05 1.80 -2.10
N GLY A 66 -1.21 1.51 -1.81
CA GLY A 66 -1.76 0.15 -1.96
C GLY A 66 -1.90 -0.25 -3.44
N LEU A 67 -0.78 -0.61 -4.07
CA LEU A 67 -0.78 -1.05 -5.48
C LEU A 67 -1.71 -2.25 -5.67
N SER A 68 -2.57 -2.17 -6.67
CA SER A 68 -3.52 -3.21 -7.04
C SER A 68 -3.79 -3.19 -8.54
N SER A 69 -4.05 -4.34 -9.14
CA SER A 69 -4.51 -4.49 -10.52
C SER A 69 -5.09 -5.88 -10.71
N SER A 70 -6.24 -5.95 -11.37
CA SER A 70 -6.88 -7.19 -11.81
C SER A 70 -6.58 -7.54 -13.27
N ASP A 71 -5.89 -6.67 -14.00
CA ASP A 71 -5.53 -6.87 -15.41
C ASP A 71 -4.08 -7.38 -15.53
N PRO A 72 -3.87 -8.67 -15.91
CA PRO A 72 -2.52 -9.21 -16.10
C PRO A 72 -1.72 -8.56 -17.24
N GLY A 73 -2.40 -7.89 -18.15
CA GLY A 73 -1.77 -7.14 -19.27
C GLY A 73 -1.37 -5.72 -18.90
N GLN A 74 -1.81 -5.24 -17.74
CA GLN A 74 -1.47 -3.90 -17.30
C GLN A 74 -0.01 -3.84 -16.83
N ARG A 75 0.75 -2.94 -17.42
CA ARG A 75 2.13 -2.69 -17.01
C ARG A 75 2.14 -2.00 -15.64
N PRO A 76 2.84 -2.55 -14.63
CA PRO A 76 2.91 -1.98 -13.27
C PRO A 76 3.31 -0.50 -13.26
N GLU A 77 4.27 -0.11 -14.11
CA GLU A 77 4.79 1.26 -14.21
C GLU A 77 3.75 2.27 -14.76
N SER A 78 2.68 1.78 -15.38
CA SER A 78 1.58 2.63 -15.85
C SER A 78 0.62 3.05 -14.73
N LEU A 79 0.60 2.32 -13.63
CA LEU A 79 -0.26 2.61 -12.48
C LEU A 79 0.09 3.98 -11.88
N LYS A 80 -0.95 4.75 -11.55
CA LYS A 80 -0.77 6.02 -10.83
C LYS A 80 0.01 5.82 -9.54
N GLY A 81 -0.38 4.83 -8.72
CA GLY A 81 0.27 4.53 -7.45
C GLY A 81 1.75 4.16 -7.58
N TRP A 82 2.16 3.52 -8.67
CA TRP A 82 3.58 3.27 -8.96
C TRP A 82 4.35 4.57 -9.16
N LYS A 83 3.80 5.48 -9.99
CA LYS A 83 4.41 6.79 -10.26
C LYS A 83 4.44 7.66 -9.00
N ASP A 84 3.36 7.65 -8.23
CA ASP A 84 3.27 8.38 -6.96
C ASP A 84 4.29 7.87 -5.94
N THR A 85 4.48 6.54 -5.85
CA THR A 85 5.51 5.94 -4.99
C THR A 85 6.91 6.44 -5.33
N LEU A 86 7.26 6.43 -6.62
CA LEU A 86 8.58 6.92 -7.07
C LEU A 86 8.73 8.44 -6.83
N ALA A 87 7.69 9.22 -7.10
CA ALA A 87 7.71 10.67 -6.88
C ALA A 87 7.88 11.01 -5.38
N LEU A 88 7.13 10.32 -4.51
CA LEU A 88 7.22 10.54 -3.07
C LEU A 88 8.57 10.07 -2.51
N LEU A 89 9.13 8.98 -3.04
CA LEU A 89 10.47 8.51 -2.68
C LEU A 89 11.54 9.57 -2.99
N GLU A 90 11.47 10.20 -4.17
CA GLU A 90 12.39 11.29 -4.50
C GLU A 90 12.19 12.52 -3.58
N GLN A 91 10.96 12.89 -3.31
CA GLN A 91 10.64 14.02 -2.42
C GLN A 91 11.14 13.76 -0.98
N SER A 92 10.99 12.54 -0.48
CA SER A 92 11.38 12.17 0.89
C SER A 92 12.89 12.29 1.14
N LYS A 93 13.72 12.24 0.10
CA LYS A 93 15.19 12.39 0.21
C LYS A 93 15.62 13.79 0.68
N THR A 94 14.80 14.79 0.45
CA THR A 94 15.08 16.19 0.81
C THR A 94 14.36 16.64 2.07
N GLY A 95 13.55 15.77 2.66
CA GLY A 95 12.82 16.02 3.90
C GLY A 95 13.69 15.84 5.16
N ASP A 96 13.08 16.04 6.31
CA ASP A 96 13.73 15.87 7.64
C ASP A 96 13.78 14.42 8.12
N GLY A 97 13.33 13.45 7.31
CA GLY A 97 13.33 12.03 7.60
C GLY A 97 12.13 11.54 8.43
N ARG A 98 11.14 12.42 8.72
CA ARG A 98 9.91 12.00 9.40
C ARG A 98 9.00 11.17 8.49
N ILE A 99 8.95 11.51 7.21
CA ILE A 99 8.17 10.77 6.21
C ILE A 99 9.10 9.79 5.49
N LYS A 100 8.82 8.50 5.66
CA LYS A 100 9.46 7.40 4.93
C LYS A 100 8.49 6.81 3.93
N VAL A 101 9.04 6.20 2.90
CA VAL A 101 8.28 5.58 1.81
C VAL A 101 8.70 4.14 1.66
N ASP A 102 7.72 3.25 1.62
CA ASP A 102 7.90 1.84 1.25
C ASP A 102 7.12 1.51 -0.02
N VAL A 103 7.37 0.35 -0.58
CA VAL A 103 6.56 -0.17 -1.67
C VAL A 103 5.34 -0.87 -1.09
N GLY A 104 4.15 -0.36 -1.42
CA GLY A 104 2.89 -1.00 -1.04
C GLY A 104 2.42 -1.99 -2.10
N LEU A 105 1.99 -3.17 -1.68
CA LEU A 105 1.24 -4.13 -2.46
C LEU A 105 0.00 -4.50 -1.66
N HIS A 106 -1.19 -4.12 -2.13
CA HIS A 106 -2.38 -4.21 -1.28
C HIS A 106 -2.56 -5.63 -0.72
N ALA A 107 -2.88 -6.61 -1.56
CA ALA A 107 -3.08 -7.99 -1.14
C ALA A 107 -2.94 -8.96 -2.32
N GLU A 108 -2.89 -10.27 -2.04
CA GLU A 108 -2.87 -11.30 -3.08
C GLU A 108 -4.11 -11.23 -3.99
N TYR A 109 -5.29 -11.09 -3.39
CA TYR A 109 -6.57 -11.14 -4.12
C TYR A 109 -6.89 -9.88 -4.95
N THR A 110 -6.11 -8.82 -4.79
CA THR A 110 -6.23 -7.58 -5.57
C THR A 110 -5.06 -7.37 -6.53
N SER A 111 -4.17 -8.34 -6.65
CA SER A 111 -2.92 -8.17 -7.39
C SER A 111 -2.67 -9.32 -8.36
N THR A 112 -2.29 -8.98 -9.57
CA THR A 112 -1.82 -9.96 -10.55
C THR A 112 -0.38 -10.38 -10.24
N GLU A 113 0.03 -11.60 -10.66
CA GLU A 113 1.40 -12.07 -10.45
C GLU A 113 2.47 -11.13 -11.04
N PRO A 114 2.31 -10.56 -12.24
CA PRO A 114 3.25 -9.56 -12.76
C PRO A 114 3.41 -8.36 -11.82
N LEU A 115 2.30 -7.86 -11.23
CA LEU A 115 2.35 -6.74 -10.28
C LEU A 115 3.08 -7.14 -8.99
N VAL A 116 2.80 -8.32 -8.44
CA VAL A 116 3.47 -8.82 -7.22
C VAL A 116 4.98 -8.90 -7.42
N ARG A 117 5.43 -9.49 -8.54
CA ARG A 117 6.86 -9.61 -8.86
C ARG A 117 7.52 -8.25 -9.10
N ALA A 118 6.81 -7.36 -9.80
CA ALA A 118 7.32 -6.01 -10.07
C ALA A 118 7.44 -5.19 -8.77
N ALA A 119 6.46 -5.24 -7.86
CA ALA A 119 6.53 -4.57 -6.57
C ALA A 119 7.70 -5.10 -5.71
N ALA A 120 7.90 -6.41 -5.67
CA ALA A 120 9.05 -7.02 -5.00
C ALA A 120 10.38 -6.57 -5.61
N GLY A 121 10.46 -6.48 -6.95
CA GLY A 121 11.62 -5.93 -7.67
C GLY A 121 11.88 -4.48 -7.32
N LEU A 122 10.84 -3.64 -7.35
CA LEU A 122 10.94 -2.22 -7.02
C LEU A 122 11.48 -1.99 -5.60
N ALA A 123 10.96 -2.74 -4.63
CA ALA A 123 11.42 -2.65 -3.24
C ALA A 123 12.91 -3.01 -3.14
N ARG A 124 13.34 -4.10 -3.77
CA ARG A 124 14.74 -4.53 -3.80
C ARG A 124 15.66 -3.50 -4.47
N ASP A 125 15.26 -3.01 -5.63
CA ASP A 125 16.09 -2.11 -6.43
C ASP A 125 16.33 -0.75 -5.75
N HIS A 126 15.40 -0.34 -4.87
CA HIS A 126 15.48 0.89 -4.09
C HIS A 126 15.87 0.68 -2.61
N GLY A 127 16.07 -0.56 -2.17
CA GLY A 127 16.39 -0.88 -0.77
C GLY A 127 15.28 -0.54 0.22
N LEU A 128 14.02 -0.67 -0.22
CA LEU A 128 12.81 -0.37 0.55
C LEU A 128 12.21 -1.64 1.13
N ALA A 129 11.39 -1.51 2.18
CA ALA A 129 10.52 -2.57 2.62
C ALA A 129 9.31 -2.72 1.67
N LEU A 130 8.67 -3.89 1.72
CA LEU A 130 7.41 -4.13 1.03
C LEU A 130 6.30 -4.28 2.06
N HIS A 131 5.32 -3.41 2.02
CA HIS A 131 4.16 -3.41 2.90
C HIS A 131 2.98 -4.08 2.21
N THR A 132 2.37 -5.08 2.85
CA THR A 132 1.24 -5.83 2.27
C THR A 132 0.30 -6.39 3.33
N HIS A 133 -0.96 -6.66 2.93
CA HIS A 133 -1.89 -7.46 3.72
C HIS A 133 -1.79 -8.92 3.30
N ILE A 134 -1.78 -9.84 4.26
CA ILE A 134 -1.59 -11.26 3.96
C ILE A 134 -2.46 -12.15 4.86
N SER A 135 -3.22 -13.05 4.25
CA SER A 135 -4.12 -13.98 4.96
C SER A 135 -5.12 -13.26 5.88
N GLU A 136 -5.63 -12.12 5.44
CA GLU A 136 -6.53 -11.24 6.18
C GLU A 136 -7.87 -11.93 6.50
N THR A 137 -8.35 -12.76 5.56
CA THR A 137 -9.61 -13.49 5.72
C THR A 137 -9.43 -14.97 5.36
N ARG A 138 -10.30 -15.81 5.95
CA ARG A 138 -10.38 -17.22 5.56
C ARG A 138 -10.69 -17.39 4.08
N LYS A 139 -11.57 -16.54 3.54
CA LYS A 139 -11.93 -16.54 2.11
C LYS A 139 -10.71 -16.31 1.22
N GLU A 140 -9.92 -15.27 1.51
CA GLU A 140 -8.67 -14.99 0.81
C GLU A 140 -7.75 -16.21 0.80
N HIS A 141 -7.54 -16.81 1.98
CA HIS A 141 -6.67 -17.97 2.13
C HIS A 141 -7.13 -19.17 1.29
N GLU A 142 -8.42 -19.49 1.33
CA GLU A 142 -8.99 -20.62 0.59
C GLU A 142 -8.98 -20.36 -0.93
N GLU A 143 -9.35 -19.17 -1.37
CA GLU A 143 -9.36 -18.80 -2.79
C GLU A 143 -7.95 -18.68 -3.37
N CYS A 144 -6.97 -18.16 -2.61
CA CYS A 144 -5.57 -18.14 -3.02
C CYS A 144 -5.07 -19.55 -3.34
N ARG A 145 -5.39 -20.52 -2.50
CA ARG A 145 -5.02 -21.94 -2.75
C ARG A 145 -5.64 -22.48 -4.05
N GLN A 146 -6.87 -22.07 -4.36
CA GLN A 146 -7.53 -22.46 -5.61
C GLN A 146 -6.86 -21.83 -6.83
N ARG A 147 -6.53 -20.54 -6.76
CA ARG A 147 -5.86 -19.78 -7.86
C ARG A 147 -4.44 -20.24 -8.11
N HIS A 148 -3.70 -20.63 -7.07
CA HIS A 148 -2.24 -20.84 -7.13
C HIS A 148 -1.83 -22.28 -6.81
N GLY A 149 -2.58 -23.28 -7.28
CA GLY A 149 -2.19 -24.70 -7.20
C GLY A 149 -1.94 -25.22 -5.78
N GLY A 150 -2.72 -24.76 -4.80
CA GLY A 150 -2.64 -25.16 -3.41
C GLY A 150 -1.71 -24.30 -2.54
N LEU A 151 -1.06 -23.28 -3.10
CA LEU A 151 -0.22 -22.36 -2.35
C LEU A 151 -1.08 -21.45 -1.45
N THR A 152 -0.65 -21.30 -0.20
CA THR A 152 -1.21 -20.28 0.70
C THR A 152 -0.69 -18.89 0.31
N PRO A 153 -1.35 -17.77 0.72
CA PRO A 153 -0.86 -16.42 0.41
C PRO A 153 0.62 -16.22 0.75
N VAL A 154 1.07 -16.67 1.91
CA VAL A 154 2.49 -16.62 2.32
C VAL A 154 3.39 -17.40 1.35
N ARG A 155 3.00 -18.61 0.98
CA ARG A 155 3.80 -19.44 0.05
C ARG A 155 3.82 -18.88 -1.36
N TYR A 156 2.70 -18.32 -1.81
CA TYR A 156 2.60 -17.65 -3.09
C TYR A 156 3.50 -16.40 -3.13
N PHE A 157 3.42 -15.53 -2.14
CA PHE A 157 4.29 -14.37 -2.05
C PHE A 157 5.77 -14.73 -1.96
N LYS A 158 6.11 -15.83 -1.23
CA LYS A 158 7.48 -16.36 -1.23
C LYS A 158 7.92 -16.76 -2.64
N ALA A 159 7.08 -17.46 -3.38
CA ALA A 159 7.38 -17.87 -4.76
C ALA A 159 7.52 -16.68 -5.73
N CYS A 160 6.92 -15.55 -5.41
CA CYS A 160 7.03 -14.30 -6.16
C CYS A 160 8.21 -13.40 -5.73
N GLY A 161 9.02 -13.81 -4.73
CA GLY A 161 10.20 -13.06 -4.28
C GLY A 161 9.89 -11.95 -3.27
N VAL A 162 8.66 -11.87 -2.75
CA VAL A 162 8.26 -10.79 -1.81
C VAL A 162 9.14 -10.79 -0.56
N PHE A 163 9.44 -11.96 0.01
CA PHE A 163 10.25 -12.09 1.25
C PHE A 163 11.77 -12.04 1.03
N GLU A 164 12.22 -11.71 -0.16
CA GLU A 164 13.61 -11.33 -0.40
C GLU A 164 13.90 -9.88 0.03
N ASN A 165 12.86 -9.14 0.41
CA ASN A 165 12.88 -7.79 0.96
C ASN A 165 12.47 -7.82 2.44
N PRO A 166 12.80 -6.78 3.22
CA PRO A 166 12.10 -6.52 4.48
C PRO A 166 10.59 -6.37 4.22
N VAL A 167 9.76 -7.03 5.03
CA VAL A 167 8.29 -7.04 4.87
C VAL A 167 7.64 -6.72 6.23
#